data_392bd2e9ed60b55ddb5ec25015a007e4
#
_entry.id   392bd2e9ed60b55ddb5ec25015a007e4
#
_cell.length_a   1.000
_cell.length_b   1.000
_cell.length_c   1.000
_cell.angle_alpha   90.00
_cell.angle_beta   90.00
_cell.angle_gamma   90.00
#
_symmetry.space_group_name_H-M   'P 1'
#
loop_
_entity.id
_entity.type
_entity.pdbx_description
1 polymer ?
#
loop_
_entity_poly.entity_id
_entity_poly.type
_entity_poly.pdbx_seq_one_letter_code
_entity_poly.pdbx_strand_id
1 'polypeptide(L)'
;MKRFFIVTLLVFAATAASAQTKKVSILGDSYSTFKGSNPEGYAPFYPDANNDVKEVEQTWWSLYIEAKGYQLEKNNSWGGTTICGTGYFRRDVFNSYFISRVDMLGDPDIIFVFGGTNDAWARAPMGEYQYSDWTKDDCKSFRPALACLLDMLQRRYPKAEVYSILNSELQEEVNESMRTVCKHYGVQLIELHDIDKQNGHPSISGMKAICDQLLEAIR
;
A
#
# COMPACT_ATOMS: atom_id res chain seq x y z
N MET A 1 -41.33 58.40 -30.70
CA MET A 1 -40.24 57.97 -29.79
C MET A 1 -40.21 56.43 -29.73
N LYS A 2 -39.24 55.82 -30.41
CA LYS A 2 -39.08 54.32 -30.39
C LYS A 2 -38.11 53.91 -29.24
N ARG A 3 -38.60 53.20 -28.27
CA ARG A 3 -37.76 52.64 -27.17
C ARG A 3 -37.12 51.36 -27.64
N PHE A 4 -35.78 51.34 -27.72
CA PHE A 4 -35.00 50.14 -27.91
C PHE A 4 -34.77 49.45 -26.53
N PHE A 5 -35.22 48.20 -26.37
CA PHE A 5 -34.86 47.36 -25.25
C PHE A 5 -33.59 46.59 -25.62
N ILE A 6 -32.49 46.85 -24.89
CA ILE A 6 -31.27 46.04 -24.97
C ILE A 6 -31.45 44.89 -24.00
N VAL A 7 -31.55 43.67 -24.54
CA VAL A 7 -31.51 42.41 -23.74
C VAL A 7 -30.05 42.00 -23.62
N THR A 8 -29.50 42.20 -22.44
CA THR A 8 -28.15 41.73 -22.14
C THR A 8 -28.21 40.21 -21.80
N LEU A 9 -27.68 39.36 -22.70
CA LEU A 9 -27.57 37.93 -22.51
C LEU A 9 -26.35 37.67 -21.63
N LEU A 10 -26.57 37.31 -20.35
CA LEU A 10 -25.51 36.84 -19.45
C LEU A 10 -25.19 35.37 -19.79
N VAL A 11 -24.06 35.14 -20.45
CA VAL A 11 -23.52 33.79 -20.68
C VAL A 11 -22.79 33.38 -19.42
N PHE A 12 -23.38 32.47 -18.63
CA PHE A 12 -22.68 31.77 -17.56
C PHE A 12 -21.76 30.72 -18.17
N ALA A 13 -20.47 30.97 -18.21
CA ALA A 13 -19.46 29.97 -18.49
C ALA A 13 -19.31 29.11 -17.23
N ALA A 14 -19.92 27.91 -17.23
CA ALA A 14 -19.65 26.90 -16.25
C ALA A 14 -18.24 26.35 -16.50
N THR A 15 -17.26 26.78 -15.73
CA THR A 15 -15.94 26.13 -15.68
C THR A 15 -16.11 24.79 -14.98
N ALA A 16 -16.20 23.71 -15.75
CA ALA A 16 -16.03 22.36 -15.21
C ALA A 16 -14.59 22.26 -14.65
N ALA A 17 -14.43 22.35 -13.35
CA ALA A 17 -13.18 22.00 -12.70
C ALA A 17 -12.97 20.51 -12.98
N SER A 18 -12.01 20.18 -13.85
CA SER A 18 -11.55 18.81 -14.01
C SER A 18 -11.00 18.37 -12.65
N ALA A 19 -11.67 17.44 -11.99
CA ALA A 19 -11.13 16.83 -10.78
C ALA A 19 -9.77 16.20 -11.14
N GLN A 20 -8.73 16.65 -10.46
CA GLN A 20 -7.39 16.12 -10.68
C GLN A 20 -7.41 14.62 -10.37
N THR A 21 -6.90 13.81 -11.30
CA THR A 21 -6.81 12.34 -11.11
C THR A 21 -5.94 12.04 -9.89
N LYS A 22 -6.45 11.27 -8.92
CA LYS A 22 -5.69 10.89 -7.73
C LYS A 22 -4.49 10.00 -8.09
N LYS A 23 -3.37 10.24 -7.43
CA LYS A 23 -2.13 9.50 -7.57
C LYS A 23 -1.98 8.48 -6.45
N VAL A 24 -1.66 7.26 -6.80
CA VAL A 24 -1.52 6.13 -5.87
C VAL A 24 -0.08 5.69 -5.79
N SER A 25 0.45 5.55 -4.57
CA SER A 25 1.73 4.89 -4.33
C SER A 25 1.55 3.64 -3.48
N ILE A 26 2.43 2.66 -3.72
CA ILE A 26 2.41 1.37 -3.05
C ILE A 26 3.73 1.16 -2.35
N LEU A 27 3.69 0.90 -1.06
CA LEU A 27 4.80 0.42 -0.26
C LEU A 27 4.50 -1.04 0.10
N GLY A 28 5.15 -1.97 -0.61
CA GLY A 28 4.77 -3.37 -0.54
C GLY A 28 5.92 -4.36 -0.53
N ASP A 29 5.56 -5.63 -0.42
CA ASP A 29 6.42 -6.79 -0.59
C ASP A 29 6.14 -7.52 -1.92
N SER A 30 6.43 -8.83 -1.99
CA SER A 30 6.25 -9.65 -3.21
C SER A 30 4.82 -9.67 -3.75
N TYR A 31 3.80 -9.48 -2.92
CA TYR A 31 2.39 -9.48 -3.33
C TYR A 31 2.02 -8.30 -4.22
N SER A 32 2.86 -7.25 -4.21
CA SER A 32 2.64 -6.03 -5.00
C SER A 32 3.69 -5.82 -6.10
N THR A 33 4.68 -6.72 -6.21
CA THR A 33 5.74 -6.59 -7.22
C THR A 33 5.28 -7.05 -8.60
N PHE A 34 5.83 -6.42 -9.64
CA PHE A 34 5.79 -6.93 -11.01
C PHE A 34 7.04 -6.44 -11.75
N LYS A 35 7.70 -7.32 -12.51
CA LYS A 35 8.93 -7.00 -13.24
C LYS A 35 8.73 -5.80 -14.17
N GLY A 36 9.57 -4.79 -14.01
CA GLY A 36 9.50 -3.53 -14.77
C GLY A 36 8.61 -2.44 -14.13
N SER A 37 7.82 -2.77 -13.10
CA SER A 37 7.00 -1.80 -12.36
C SER A 37 7.60 -1.43 -11.00
N ASN A 38 8.67 -2.10 -10.59
CA ASN A 38 9.40 -1.84 -9.35
C ASN A 38 10.69 -1.08 -9.63
N PRO A 39 11.27 -0.39 -8.62
CA PRO A 39 12.60 0.22 -8.75
C PRO A 39 13.65 -0.80 -9.22
N GLU A 40 14.64 -0.32 -9.98
CA GLU A 40 15.76 -1.14 -10.42
C GLU A 40 16.50 -1.74 -9.20
N GLY A 41 16.88 -3.01 -9.29
CA GLY A 41 17.55 -3.74 -8.22
C GLY A 41 16.61 -4.35 -7.16
N TYR A 42 15.30 -4.03 -7.19
CA TYR A 42 14.32 -4.65 -6.31
C TYR A 42 13.84 -5.98 -6.91
N ALA A 43 13.85 -7.04 -6.10
CA ALA A 43 13.44 -8.37 -6.55
C ALA A 43 11.91 -8.41 -6.77
N PRO A 44 11.42 -8.65 -7.99
CA PRO A 44 10.02 -8.92 -8.23
C PRO A 44 9.71 -10.40 -7.96
N PHE A 45 8.44 -10.70 -7.61
CA PHE A 45 7.92 -12.06 -7.68
C PHE A 45 7.26 -12.32 -9.03
N TYR A 46 6.40 -11.42 -9.49
CA TYR A 46 5.68 -11.59 -10.74
C TYR A 46 6.45 -11.04 -11.95
N PRO A 47 6.34 -11.71 -13.13
CA PRO A 47 5.69 -13.02 -13.34
C PRO A 47 6.57 -14.16 -12.82
N ASP A 48 5.96 -15.21 -12.24
CA ASP A 48 6.62 -16.43 -11.76
C ASP A 48 6.13 -17.65 -12.57
N ALA A 49 6.98 -18.67 -12.74
CA ALA A 49 6.64 -19.84 -13.56
C ALA A 49 5.47 -20.66 -12.97
N ASN A 50 5.36 -20.68 -11.64
CA ASN A 50 4.37 -21.46 -10.88
C ASN A 50 3.18 -20.62 -10.39
N ASN A 51 2.96 -19.47 -11.00
CA ASN A 51 1.82 -18.60 -10.74
C ASN A 51 1.21 -18.13 -12.07
N ASP A 52 -0.08 -17.94 -12.15
CA ASP A 52 -0.80 -17.62 -13.39
C ASP A 52 -0.80 -16.12 -13.74
N VAL A 53 -0.42 -15.23 -12.83
CA VAL A 53 -0.28 -13.79 -13.09
C VAL A 53 0.94 -13.56 -13.99
N LYS A 54 0.68 -13.17 -15.26
CA LYS A 54 1.72 -13.00 -16.28
C LYS A 54 1.83 -11.57 -16.81
N GLU A 55 0.78 -10.77 -16.64
CA GLU A 55 0.69 -9.41 -17.14
C GLU A 55 0.48 -8.44 -15.98
N VAL A 56 1.00 -7.23 -16.10
CA VAL A 56 0.92 -6.20 -15.05
C VAL A 56 -0.52 -5.77 -14.76
N GLU A 57 -1.37 -5.78 -15.78
CA GLU A 57 -2.79 -5.46 -15.70
C GLU A 57 -3.58 -6.44 -14.82
N GLN A 58 -3.03 -7.63 -14.55
CA GLN A 58 -3.62 -8.65 -13.68
C GLN A 58 -3.31 -8.42 -12.19
N THR A 59 -2.42 -7.49 -11.86
CA THR A 59 -2.07 -7.20 -10.45
C THR A 59 -3.19 -6.45 -9.76
N TRP A 60 -3.36 -6.68 -8.45
CA TRP A 60 -4.42 -6.06 -7.65
C TRP A 60 -4.41 -4.52 -7.73
N TRP A 61 -3.22 -3.93 -7.75
CA TRP A 61 -3.07 -2.48 -7.78
C TRP A 61 -3.35 -1.89 -9.17
N SER A 62 -2.99 -2.58 -10.24
CA SER A 62 -3.33 -2.15 -11.60
C SER A 62 -4.85 -2.17 -11.80
N LEU A 63 -5.51 -3.26 -11.38
CA LEU A 63 -6.96 -3.40 -11.41
C LEU A 63 -7.67 -2.31 -10.59
N TYR A 64 -7.17 -2.02 -9.37
CA TYR A 64 -7.75 -0.97 -8.52
C TYR A 64 -7.60 0.43 -9.14
N ILE A 65 -6.42 0.75 -9.65
CA ILE A 65 -6.13 2.04 -10.30
C ILE A 65 -7.02 2.24 -11.52
N GLU A 66 -7.17 1.21 -12.37
CA GLU A 66 -8.05 1.24 -13.52
C GLU A 66 -9.52 1.45 -13.12
N ALA A 67 -10.02 0.67 -12.17
CA ALA A 67 -11.41 0.75 -11.70
C ALA A 67 -11.79 2.11 -11.13
N LYS A 68 -10.84 2.80 -10.46
CA LYS A 68 -11.05 4.15 -9.88
C LYS A 68 -10.72 5.28 -10.87
N GLY A 69 -10.12 5.00 -12.02
CA GLY A 69 -9.60 6.02 -12.92
C GLY A 69 -8.47 6.84 -12.31
N TYR A 70 -7.66 6.23 -11.44
CA TYR A 70 -6.51 6.85 -10.77
C TYR A 70 -5.24 6.69 -11.61
N GLN A 71 -4.12 7.17 -11.09
CA GLN A 71 -2.80 7.08 -11.72
C GLN A 71 -1.80 6.48 -10.74
N LEU A 72 -0.95 5.56 -11.21
CA LEU A 72 0.18 5.07 -10.44
C LEU A 72 1.25 6.17 -10.33
N GLU A 73 1.57 6.60 -9.12
CA GLU A 73 2.69 7.50 -8.84
C GLU A 73 3.98 6.69 -8.67
N LYS A 74 3.98 5.74 -7.73
CA LYS A 74 5.12 4.84 -7.49
C LYS A 74 4.66 3.46 -7.00
N ASN A 75 5.22 2.40 -7.57
CA ASN A 75 5.19 1.10 -6.95
C ASN A 75 6.57 0.82 -6.31
N ASN A 76 6.69 1.09 -5.03
CA ASN A 76 7.89 0.84 -4.24
C ASN A 76 7.77 -0.47 -3.45
N SER A 77 7.52 -1.57 -4.18
CA SER A 77 7.42 -2.91 -3.59
C SER A 77 8.69 -3.71 -3.87
N TRP A 78 9.11 -4.51 -2.88
CA TRP A 78 10.33 -5.33 -2.95
C TRP A 78 10.06 -6.71 -2.38
N GLY A 79 10.21 -7.76 -3.18
CA GLY A 79 9.98 -9.14 -2.79
C GLY A 79 10.83 -9.59 -1.60
N GLY A 80 10.22 -10.30 -0.65
CA GLY A 80 10.88 -10.85 0.53
C GLY A 80 11.16 -9.85 1.65
N THR A 81 10.76 -8.58 1.51
CA THR A 81 11.04 -7.55 2.53
C THR A 81 10.03 -7.56 3.67
N THR A 82 10.51 -7.25 4.87
CA THR A 82 9.76 -7.16 6.12
C THR A 82 9.46 -5.71 6.50
N ILE A 83 8.44 -5.49 7.32
CA ILE A 83 8.19 -4.18 7.95
C ILE A 83 9.28 -3.88 8.95
N CYS A 84 9.66 -4.86 9.77
CA CYS A 84 10.74 -4.70 10.75
C CYS A 84 12.14 -4.96 10.15
N GLY A 85 13.18 -4.53 10.87
CA GLY A 85 14.58 -4.70 10.46
C GLY A 85 15.11 -6.12 10.59
N THR A 86 14.29 -7.10 10.99
CA THR A 86 14.66 -8.52 11.11
C THR A 86 13.97 -9.32 10.00
N GLY A 87 14.75 -9.80 9.05
CA GLY A 87 14.27 -10.64 7.97
C GLY A 87 14.43 -12.14 8.24
N TYR A 88 14.29 -12.95 7.17
CA TYR A 88 14.46 -14.38 7.20
C TYR A 88 15.82 -14.81 7.82
N PHE A 89 15.82 -15.89 8.57
CA PHE A 89 17.00 -16.38 9.29
C PHE A 89 17.60 -15.37 10.27
N ARG A 90 16.77 -14.46 10.80
CA ARG A 90 17.17 -13.39 11.73
C ARG A 90 18.22 -12.43 11.16
N ARG A 91 18.28 -12.28 9.86
CA ARG A 91 19.20 -11.36 9.21
C ARG A 91 18.74 -9.91 9.40
N ASP A 92 19.71 -9.01 9.59
CA ASP A 92 19.49 -7.57 9.53
C ASP A 92 19.17 -7.16 8.07
N VAL A 93 18.03 -6.49 7.88
CA VAL A 93 17.54 -6.06 6.57
C VAL A 93 17.21 -4.57 6.52
N PHE A 94 17.83 -3.77 7.38
CA PHE A 94 17.55 -2.32 7.45
C PHE A 94 17.79 -1.55 6.15
N ASN A 95 18.50 -2.12 5.18
CA ASN A 95 18.69 -1.48 3.87
C ASN A 95 17.55 -1.71 2.90
N SER A 96 16.63 -2.64 3.20
CA SER A 96 15.54 -3.03 2.31
C SER A 96 14.16 -3.10 2.97
N TYR A 97 14.08 -2.98 4.32
CA TYR A 97 12.82 -3.05 5.04
C TYR A 97 11.91 -1.84 4.71
N PHE A 98 10.63 -1.91 5.09
CA PHE A 98 9.64 -0.90 4.68
C PHE A 98 10.02 0.52 5.08
N ILE A 99 10.53 0.73 6.30
CA ILE A 99 10.89 2.06 6.81
C ILE A 99 11.95 2.74 5.95
N SER A 100 12.94 2.00 5.43
CA SER A 100 14.01 2.58 4.59
C SER A 100 13.51 3.13 3.24
N ARG A 101 12.27 2.80 2.86
CA ARG A 101 11.67 3.16 1.58
C ARG A 101 10.57 4.22 1.66
N VAL A 102 10.28 4.71 2.87
CA VAL A 102 9.22 5.71 3.10
C VAL A 102 9.39 6.95 2.24
N ASP A 103 10.60 7.48 2.12
CA ASP A 103 10.87 8.71 1.35
C ASP A 103 10.80 8.54 -0.18
N MET A 104 10.56 7.33 -0.67
CA MET A 104 10.66 6.98 -2.09
C MET A 104 9.28 6.82 -2.76
N LEU A 105 8.22 7.38 -2.19
CA LEU A 105 6.84 7.21 -2.68
C LEU A 105 6.36 8.34 -3.62
N GLY A 106 7.21 9.33 -3.94
CA GLY A 106 6.83 10.46 -4.80
C GLY A 106 5.91 11.46 -4.10
N ASP A 107 4.85 11.89 -4.79
CA ASP A 107 3.84 12.84 -4.28
C ASP A 107 2.43 12.24 -4.46
N PRO A 108 2.07 11.22 -3.68
CA PRO A 108 0.80 10.52 -3.79
C PRO A 108 -0.34 11.21 -3.04
N ASP A 109 -1.57 11.00 -3.53
CA ASP A 109 -2.82 11.28 -2.80
C ASP A 109 -3.25 10.09 -1.94
N ILE A 110 -2.83 8.87 -2.33
CA ILE A 110 -3.15 7.61 -1.64
C ILE A 110 -1.89 6.76 -1.52
N ILE A 111 -1.66 6.21 -0.33
CA ILE A 111 -0.59 5.24 -0.08
C ILE A 111 -1.20 3.93 0.41
N PHE A 112 -0.92 2.85 -0.30
CA PHE A 112 -1.18 1.49 0.18
C PHE A 112 0.08 0.90 0.80
N VAL A 113 -0.04 0.43 2.04
CA VAL A 113 0.98 -0.35 2.75
C VAL A 113 0.54 -1.80 2.76
N PHE A 114 1.18 -2.65 1.96
CA PHE A 114 0.87 -4.08 1.92
C PHE A 114 2.09 -4.89 2.36
N GLY A 115 2.15 -5.20 3.64
CA GLY A 115 3.27 -5.87 4.29
C GLY A 115 2.85 -6.67 5.52
N GLY A 116 3.84 -7.21 6.23
CA GLY A 116 3.63 -8.08 7.40
C GLY A 116 3.63 -9.57 7.07
N THR A 117 3.41 -9.95 5.79
CA THR A 117 3.46 -11.35 5.35
C THR A 117 4.84 -11.95 5.59
N ASN A 118 5.89 -11.24 5.19
CA ASN A 118 7.26 -11.71 5.39
C ASN A 118 7.69 -11.67 6.86
N ASP A 119 7.19 -10.73 7.65
CA ASP A 119 7.41 -10.70 9.11
C ASP A 119 6.83 -11.95 9.76
N ALA A 120 5.61 -12.34 9.39
CA ALA A 120 4.95 -13.55 9.85
C ALA A 120 5.72 -14.81 9.42
N TRP A 121 6.08 -14.94 8.15
CA TRP A 121 6.79 -16.11 7.63
C TRP A 121 8.23 -16.23 8.13
N ALA A 122 8.93 -15.11 8.33
CA ALA A 122 10.25 -15.07 8.93
C ALA A 122 10.22 -15.27 10.45
N ARG A 123 9.03 -15.32 11.07
CA ARG A 123 8.85 -15.34 12.54
C ARG A 123 9.63 -14.21 13.20
N ALA A 124 9.46 -12.99 12.69
CA ALA A 124 10.11 -11.80 13.23
C ALA A 124 9.76 -11.61 14.72
N PRO A 125 10.65 -11.03 15.52
CA PRO A 125 10.30 -10.68 16.90
C PRO A 125 9.12 -9.72 16.91
N MET A 126 8.13 -9.94 17.76
CA MET A 126 6.96 -9.05 17.83
C MET A 126 7.27 -7.74 18.56
N GLY A 127 8.04 -7.81 19.64
CA GLY A 127 8.34 -6.64 20.50
C GLY A 127 7.13 -6.16 21.28
N GLU A 128 7.34 -5.13 22.11
CA GLU A 128 6.28 -4.45 22.83
C GLU A 128 5.65 -3.35 21.96
N TYR A 129 4.44 -2.93 22.29
CA TYR A 129 3.83 -1.76 21.65
C TYR A 129 4.56 -0.47 22.07
N GLN A 130 5.14 0.23 21.11
CA GLN A 130 5.85 1.48 21.31
C GLN A 130 5.44 2.49 20.23
N TYR A 131 5.08 3.70 20.65
CA TYR A 131 4.48 4.71 19.76
C TYR A 131 5.30 6.01 19.65
N SER A 132 6.47 6.06 20.26
CA SER A 132 7.43 7.18 20.13
C SER A 132 8.84 6.74 20.49
N ASP A 133 9.81 7.61 20.21
CA ASP A 133 11.22 7.48 20.64
C ASP A 133 11.90 6.18 20.22
N TRP A 134 11.54 5.67 19.03
CA TRP A 134 12.11 4.43 18.51
C TRP A 134 13.61 4.56 18.25
N THR A 135 14.35 3.61 18.74
CA THR A 135 15.73 3.35 18.32
C THR A 135 15.74 2.40 17.10
N LYS A 136 16.91 2.29 16.47
CA LYS A 136 17.10 1.28 15.41
C LYS A 136 16.87 -0.14 15.94
N ASP A 137 17.26 -0.39 17.19
CA ASP A 137 17.09 -1.71 17.81
C ASP A 137 15.62 -2.05 18.08
N ASP A 138 14.80 -1.09 18.47
CA ASP A 138 13.35 -1.29 18.61
C ASP A 138 12.74 -1.71 17.27
N CYS A 139 13.14 -1.07 16.18
CA CYS A 139 12.67 -1.38 14.84
C CYS A 139 13.13 -2.76 14.30
N LYS A 140 13.92 -3.54 15.04
CA LYS A 140 14.14 -4.96 14.74
C LYS A 140 12.92 -5.82 15.05
N SER A 141 11.95 -5.31 15.81
CA SER A 141 10.73 -5.99 16.21
C SER A 141 9.53 -5.42 15.46
N PHE A 142 8.52 -6.26 15.19
CA PHE A 142 7.40 -5.94 14.30
C PHE A 142 6.53 -4.78 14.79
N ARG A 143 6.07 -4.83 16.07
CA ARG A 143 5.17 -3.80 16.61
C ARG A 143 5.79 -2.40 16.63
N PRO A 144 7.01 -2.20 17.16
CA PRO A 144 7.67 -0.90 17.10
C PRO A 144 7.93 -0.43 15.68
N ALA A 145 8.37 -1.34 14.78
CA ALA A 145 8.64 -0.99 13.39
C ALA A 145 7.37 -0.57 12.64
N LEU A 146 6.26 -1.29 12.83
CA LEU A 146 4.98 -0.93 12.22
C LEU A 146 4.49 0.45 12.72
N ALA A 147 4.62 0.71 14.03
CA ALA A 147 4.26 2.01 14.60
C ALA A 147 5.14 3.13 14.04
N CYS A 148 6.45 2.93 14.01
CA CYS A 148 7.40 3.87 13.40
C CYS A 148 7.09 4.13 11.91
N LEU A 149 6.79 3.08 11.15
CA LEU A 149 6.43 3.17 9.74
C LEU A 149 5.20 4.07 9.51
N LEU A 150 4.11 3.84 10.26
CA LEU A 150 2.88 4.61 10.10
C LEU A 150 3.05 6.07 10.54
N ASP A 151 3.78 6.34 11.64
CA ASP A 151 4.12 7.68 12.06
C ASP A 151 4.92 8.43 10.99
N MET A 152 5.96 7.78 10.43
CA MET A 152 6.78 8.37 9.38
C MET A 152 5.97 8.67 8.11
N LEU A 153 5.09 7.77 7.69
CA LEU A 153 4.23 7.98 6.51
C LEU A 153 3.31 9.19 6.72
N GLN A 154 2.64 9.31 7.87
CA GLN A 154 1.75 10.43 8.16
C GLN A 154 2.49 11.77 8.24
N ARG A 155 3.70 11.79 8.81
CA ARG A 155 4.53 13.00 8.85
C ARG A 155 5.08 13.37 7.48
N ARG A 156 5.49 12.39 6.69
CA ARG A 156 6.12 12.62 5.39
C ARG A 156 5.10 12.99 4.31
N TYR A 157 3.89 12.42 4.41
CA TYR A 157 2.81 12.60 3.44
C TYR A 157 1.50 13.05 4.13
N PRO A 158 1.48 14.26 4.74
CA PRO A 158 0.37 14.69 5.60
C PRO A 158 -0.95 14.92 4.85
N LYS A 159 -0.92 14.92 3.52
CA LYS A 159 -2.11 15.07 2.67
C LYS A 159 -2.58 13.75 2.06
N ALA A 160 -1.75 12.71 2.12
CA ALA A 160 -2.09 11.42 1.55
C ALA A 160 -3.00 10.61 2.48
N GLU A 161 -3.98 9.94 1.90
CA GLU A 161 -4.75 8.91 2.59
C GLU A 161 -3.88 7.63 2.68
N VAL A 162 -3.63 7.15 3.89
CA VAL A 162 -2.84 5.93 4.11
C VAL A 162 -3.76 4.77 4.45
N TYR A 163 -3.65 3.68 3.71
CA TYR A 163 -4.37 2.42 3.93
C TYR A 163 -3.37 1.30 4.18
N SER A 164 -3.61 0.50 5.21
CA SER A 164 -2.83 -0.71 5.48
C SER A 164 -3.63 -1.94 5.05
N ILE A 165 -2.97 -2.88 4.38
CA ILE A 165 -3.58 -4.11 3.89
C ILE A 165 -2.99 -5.28 4.67
N LEU A 166 -3.85 -6.03 5.34
CA LEU A 166 -3.51 -7.24 6.07
C LEU A 166 -3.81 -8.47 5.20
N ASN A 167 -2.79 -9.27 4.91
CA ASN A 167 -2.94 -10.52 4.17
C ASN A 167 -3.81 -11.53 4.94
N SER A 168 -4.53 -12.35 4.22
CA SER A 168 -5.26 -13.50 4.79
C SER A 168 -4.31 -14.56 5.35
N GLU A 169 -4.79 -15.36 6.32
CA GLU A 169 -4.14 -16.57 6.83
C GLU A 169 -2.81 -16.34 7.55
N LEU A 170 -2.58 -15.16 8.13
CA LEU A 170 -1.44 -14.92 9.00
C LEU A 170 -1.74 -15.33 10.46
N GLN A 171 -0.68 -15.42 11.27
CA GLN A 171 -0.82 -15.71 12.70
C GLN A 171 -1.58 -14.56 13.40
N GLU A 172 -2.47 -14.93 14.34
CA GLU A 172 -3.33 -13.94 15.04
C GLU A 172 -2.52 -12.87 15.77
N GLU A 173 -1.33 -13.18 16.24
CA GLU A 173 -0.46 -12.19 16.89
C GLU A 173 -0.04 -11.06 15.92
N VAL A 174 0.20 -11.38 14.64
CA VAL A 174 0.47 -10.37 13.59
C VAL A 174 -0.80 -9.58 13.29
N ASN A 175 -1.93 -10.27 13.11
CA ASN A 175 -3.23 -9.65 12.81
C ASN A 175 -3.61 -8.63 13.90
N GLU A 176 -3.57 -9.05 15.18
CA GLU A 176 -3.88 -8.20 16.31
C GLU A 176 -2.91 -7.02 16.43
N SER A 177 -1.64 -7.22 16.12
CA SER A 177 -0.66 -6.14 16.13
C SER A 177 -0.98 -5.10 15.05
N MET A 178 -1.37 -5.52 13.84
CA MET A 178 -1.78 -4.61 12.78
C MET A 178 -3.05 -3.86 13.14
N ARG A 179 -4.08 -4.53 13.69
CA ARG A 179 -5.31 -3.88 14.17
C ARG A 179 -5.01 -2.81 15.23
N THR A 180 -4.20 -3.17 16.22
CA THR A 180 -3.87 -2.30 17.34
C THR A 180 -3.11 -1.06 16.90
N VAL A 181 -2.05 -1.24 16.09
CA VAL A 181 -1.21 -0.13 15.64
C VAL A 181 -1.95 0.74 14.63
N CYS A 182 -2.65 0.16 13.65
CA CYS A 182 -3.44 0.94 12.71
C CYS A 182 -4.53 1.78 13.42
N LYS A 183 -5.21 1.20 14.40
CA LYS A 183 -6.19 1.92 15.22
C LYS A 183 -5.56 3.11 15.96
N HIS A 184 -4.36 2.94 16.53
CA HIS A 184 -3.64 4.02 17.22
C HIS A 184 -3.39 5.22 16.31
N TYR A 185 -2.97 4.98 15.06
CA TYR A 185 -2.67 6.03 14.08
C TYR A 185 -3.89 6.49 13.27
N GLY A 186 -5.07 5.90 13.48
CA GLY A 186 -6.26 6.21 12.68
C GLY A 186 -6.11 5.79 11.20
N VAL A 187 -5.22 4.84 10.91
CA VAL A 187 -5.04 4.27 9.58
C VAL A 187 -6.07 3.18 9.36
N GLN A 188 -6.81 3.25 8.26
CA GLN A 188 -7.76 2.20 7.92
C GLN A 188 -7.00 0.91 7.57
N LEU A 189 -7.31 -0.17 8.32
CA LEU A 189 -6.83 -1.52 8.02
C LEU A 189 -7.87 -2.25 7.17
N ILE A 190 -7.44 -2.84 6.07
CA ILE A 190 -8.26 -3.68 5.20
C ILE A 190 -7.78 -5.11 5.39
N GLU A 191 -8.61 -5.91 6.05
CA GLU A 191 -8.31 -7.32 6.36
C GLU A 191 -8.82 -8.19 5.22
N LEU A 192 -7.89 -8.76 4.45
CA LEU A 192 -8.21 -9.62 3.33
C LEU A 192 -8.65 -11.01 3.79
N HIS A 193 -9.58 -11.60 3.07
CA HIS A 193 -10.08 -12.96 3.29
C HIS A 193 -10.28 -13.69 1.96
N ASP A 194 -10.22 -15.00 1.98
CA ASP A 194 -10.52 -15.88 0.83
C ASP A 194 -9.70 -15.52 -0.43
N ILE A 195 -8.41 -15.24 -0.25
CA ILE A 195 -7.49 -14.93 -1.35
C ILE A 195 -6.91 -16.22 -1.91
N ASP A 196 -7.27 -16.55 -3.15
CA ASP A 196 -6.69 -17.68 -3.87
C ASP A 196 -5.20 -17.45 -4.15
N LYS A 197 -4.38 -18.47 -3.89
CA LYS A 197 -2.93 -18.39 -3.97
C LYS A 197 -2.34 -19.56 -4.76
N GLN A 198 -1.34 -19.26 -5.57
CA GLN A 198 -0.48 -20.23 -6.24
C GLN A 198 0.97 -19.95 -5.84
N ASN A 199 1.69 -20.98 -5.44
CA ASN A 199 3.05 -20.86 -4.90
C ASN A 199 3.15 -19.79 -3.77
N GLY A 200 2.16 -19.80 -2.85
CA GLY A 200 2.09 -18.89 -1.70
C GLY A 200 1.75 -17.42 -2.02
N HIS A 201 1.49 -17.07 -3.29
CA HIS A 201 1.21 -15.71 -3.74
C HIS A 201 -0.14 -15.65 -4.46
N PRO A 202 -0.85 -14.51 -4.44
CA PRO A 202 -2.12 -14.37 -5.12
C PRO A 202 -2.08 -14.81 -6.58
N SER A 203 -3.03 -15.65 -6.99
CA SER A 203 -3.32 -15.98 -8.39
C SER A 203 -4.05 -14.81 -9.09
N ILE A 204 -4.39 -14.94 -10.38
CA ILE A 204 -5.25 -13.96 -11.06
C ILE A 204 -6.56 -13.76 -10.30
N SER A 205 -7.21 -14.85 -9.85
CA SER A 205 -8.44 -14.74 -9.06
C SER A 205 -8.20 -14.11 -7.69
N GLY A 206 -7.06 -14.40 -7.05
CA GLY A 206 -6.64 -13.77 -5.81
C GLY A 206 -6.35 -12.28 -5.96
N MET A 207 -5.67 -11.86 -7.02
CA MET A 207 -5.43 -10.45 -7.35
C MET A 207 -6.74 -9.68 -7.54
N LYS A 208 -7.69 -10.30 -8.27
CA LYS A 208 -9.03 -9.72 -8.43
C LYS A 208 -9.77 -9.61 -7.09
N ALA A 209 -9.73 -10.63 -6.25
CA ALA A 209 -10.38 -10.63 -4.95
C ALA A 209 -9.81 -9.54 -4.02
N ILE A 210 -8.48 -9.29 -4.05
CA ILE A 210 -7.85 -8.18 -3.35
C ILE A 210 -8.43 -6.84 -3.85
N CYS A 211 -8.45 -6.63 -5.17
CA CYS A 211 -9.00 -5.42 -5.77
C CYS A 211 -10.46 -5.19 -5.36
N ASP A 212 -11.31 -6.22 -5.47
CA ASP A 212 -12.74 -6.13 -5.14
C ASP A 212 -12.94 -5.73 -3.66
N GLN A 213 -12.18 -6.34 -2.72
CA GLN A 213 -12.25 -6.03 -1.29
C GLN A 213 -11.77 -4.59 -0.99
N LEU A 214 -10.74 -4.10 -1.71
CA LEU A 214 -10.32 -2.70 -1.61
C LEU A 214 -11.40 -1.74 -2.11
N LEU A 215 -12.04 -2.04 -3.24
CA LEU A 215 -13.12 -1.22 -3.82
C LEU A 215 -14.35 -1.18 -2.90
N GLU A 216 -14.64 -2.25 -2.18
CA GLU A 216 -15.72 -2.30 -1.19
C GLU A 216 -15.39 -1.49 0.08
N ALA A 217 -14.16 -1.60 0.57
CA ALA A 217 -13.72 -0.96 1.81
C ALA A 217 -13.47 0.54 1.67
N ILE A 218 -13.06 1.01 0.48
CA ILE A 218 -12.67 2.40 0.20
C ILE A 218 -13.68 3.06 -0.75
N ARG A 219 -14.65 3.74 -0.16
CA ARG A 219 -15.75 4.42 -0.88
C ARG A 219 -15.41 5.85 -1.30
#